data_81ca2c0b196eddbe50acd017efcf2e3a
#
_entry.id   81ca2c0b196eddbe50acd017efcf2e3a
#
_cell.length_a   1.000
_cell.length_b   1.000
_cell.length_c   1.000
_cell.angle_alpha   90.00
_cell.angle_beta   90.00
_cell.angle_gamma   90.00
#
_symmetry.space_group_name_H-M   'P 1'
#
loop_
_entity.id
_entity.type
_entity.pdbx_description
1 polymer ?
#
loop_
_entity_poly.entity_id
_entity_poly.type
_entity_poly.pdbx_seq_one_letter_code
_entity_poly.pdbx_strand_id
1 'polypeptide(L)'
;LRFINEFRSLFKTRFQELRNEIDYDIDIDNNYNVVITAGNEKMDARSLSGGEKTSVAIAYRLALSSLASILGGVGKNEIIIMDEPTSGLDKEDINALTNAITKITDLRQIIIVTHEDNMKNIADNVIKLKKESSISSVY
;
A
#
# COMPACT_ATOMS: atom_id res chain seq x y z
N LEU A 1 -6.34 -11.77 -20.77
CA LEU A 1 -7.36 -10.70 -20.55
C LEU A 1 -8.12 -10.84 -19.21
N ARG A 2 -8.39 -12.06 -18.70
CA ARG A 2 -9.13 -12.24 -17.44
C ARG A 2 -8.37 -11.65 -16.25
N PHE A 3 -7.08 -11.90 -16.17
CA PHE A 3 -6.25 -11.48 -15.02
C PHE A 3 -6.06 -9.97 -14.94
N ILE A 4 -5.99 -9.27 -16.07
CA ILE A 4 -5.86 -7.81 -16.06
C ILE A 4 -7.13 -7.13 -15.51
N ASN A 5 -8.31 -7.65 -15.82
CA ASN A 5 -9.55 -7.11 -15.31
C ASN A 5 -9.71 -7.33 -13.80
N GLU A 6 -9.30 -8.51 -13.31
CA GLU A 6 -9.26 -8.81 -11.88
C GLU A 6 -8.26 -7.89 -11.16
N PHE A 7 -7.06 -7.78 -11.70
CA PHE A 7 -6.03 -6.89 -11.14
C PHE A 7 -6.49 -5.42 -11.11
N ARG A 8 -7.10 -4.93 -12.18
CA ARG A 8 -7.67 -3.59 -12.27
C ARG A 8 -8.71 -3.32 -11.18
N SER A 9 -9.62 -4.27 -10.99
CA SER A 9 -10.65 -4.19 -9.95
C SER A 9 -10.03 -4.14 -8.55
N LEU A 10 -9.11 -5.06 -8.25
CA LEU A 10 -8.40 -5.10 -6.99
C LEU A 10 -7.61 -3.80 -6.73
N PHE A 11 -6.91 -3.30 -7.74
CA PHE A 11 -6.13 -2.07 -7.62
C PHE A 11 -7.01 -0.86 -7.30
N LYS A 12 -8.11 -0.67 -8.02
CA LYS A 12 -9.05 0.42 -7.74
C LYS A 12 -9.62 0.33 -6.33
N THR A 13 -10.03 -0.85 -5.89
CA THR A 13 -10.53 -1.07 -4.53
C THR A 13 -9.48 -0.70 -3.48
N ARG A 14 -8.25 -1.20 -3.63
CA ARG A 14 -7.17 -0.90 -2.69
C ARG A 14 -6.80 0.58 -2.65
N PHE A 15 -6.81 1.22 -3.82
CA PHE A 15 -6.51 2.65 -3.87
C PHE A 15 -7.61 3.49 -3.19
N GLN A 16 -8.88 3.14 -3.38
CA GLN A 16 -10.00 3.81 -2.70
C GLN A 16 -9.97 3.62 -1.17
N GLU A 17 -9.50 2.47 -0.69
CA GLU A 17 -9.29 2.24 0.76
C GLU A 17 -8.21 3.16 1.34
N LEU A 18 -7.16 3.45 0.56
CA LEU A 18 -6.05 4.33 0.94
C LEU A 18 -6.38 5.82 0.80
N ARG A 19 -7.28 6.16 -0.13
CA ARG A 19 -7.65 7.55 -0.46
C ARG A 19 -9.16 7.67 -0.65
N ASN A 20 -9.80 8.43 0.23
CA ASN A 20 -11.26 8.61 0.18
C ASN A 20 -11.70 9.75 -0.75
N GLU A 21 -10.89 10.80 -0.90
CA GLU A 21 -11.20 11.98 -1.71
C GLU A 21 -10.06 12.25 -2.68
N ILE A 22 -10.36 12.13 -3.96
CA ILE A 22 -9.43 12.42 -5.06
C ILE A 22 -10.19 13.07 -6.21
N ASP A 23 -9.56 14.05 -6.85
CA ASP A 23 -10.10 14.78 -8.00
C ASP A 23 -9.76 14.12 -9.36
N TYR A 24 -9.24 12.90 -9.33
CA TYR A 24 -8.82 12.15 -10.52
C TYR A 24 -9.22 10.68 -10.42
N ASP A 25 -9.39 10.02 -11.56
CA ASP A 25 -9.57 8.57 -11.63
C ASP A 25 -8.22 7.89 -11.84
N ILE A 26 -8.10 6.68 -11.29
CA ILE A 26 -6.91 5.86 -11.42
C ILE A 26 -7.28 4.48 -11.97
N ASP A 27 -6.51 4.01 -12.93
CA ASP A 27 -6.76 2.73 -13.60
C ASP A 27 -5.44 2.02 -13.96
N ILE A 28 -5.56 0.81 -14.47
CA ILE A 28 -4.46 0.01 -15.00
C ILE A 28 -4.72 -0.27 -16.49
N ASP A 29 -3.76 0.02 -17.34
CA ASP A 29 -3.83 -0.31 -18.77
C ASP A 29 -3.56 -1.81 -19.03
N ASN A 30 -3.67 -2.23 -20.29
CA ASN A 30 -3.45 -3.63 -20.68
C ASN A 30 -1.99 -4.10 -20.54
N ASN A 31 -1.05 -3.18 -20.30
CA ASN A 31 0.36 -3.46 -20.05
C ASN A 31 0.73 -3.38 -18.57
N TYR A 32 -0.29 -3.33 -17.68
CA TYR A 32 -0.13 -3.18 -16.23
C TYR A 32 0.46 -1.83 -15.79
N ASN A 33 0.43 -0.80 -16.64
CA ASN A 33 0.83 0.53 -16.24
C ASN A 33 -0.33 1.26 -15.55
N VAL A 34 0.01 2.05 -14.54
CA VAL A 34 -0.94 2.94 -13.88
C VAL A 34 -1.28 4.09 -14.81
N VAL A 35 -2.57 4.32 -15.01
CA VAL A 35 -3.13 5.42 -15.80
C VAL A 35 -3.93 6.32 -14.87
N ILE A 36 -3.66 7.62 -14.93
CA ILE A 36 -4.33 8.64 -14.12
C ILE A 36 -5.07 9.58 -15.05
N THR A 37 -6.32 9.89 -14.73
CA THR A 37 -7.14 10.79 -15.54
C THR A 37 -7.88 11.81 -14.67
N ALA A 38 -7.83 13.08 -15.04
CA ALA A 38 -8.66 14.13 -14.45
C ALA A 38 -9.71 14.57 -15.49
N GLY A 39 -10.95 14.21 -15.25
CA GLY A 39 -12.00 14.34 -16.28
C GLY A 39 -11.66 13.48 -17.51
N ASN A 40 -11.46 14.12 -18.67
CA ASN A 40 -11.13 13.43 -19.91
C ASN A 40 -9.62 13.48 -20.28
N GLU A 41 -8.78 14.08 -19.45
CA GLU A 41 -7.36 14.27 -19.73
C GLU A 41 -6.50 13.29 -18.94
N LYS A 42 -5.48 12.73 -19.61
CA LYS A 42 -4.46 11.92 -18.93
C LYS A 42 -3.53 12.82 -18.14
N MET A 43 -3.31 12.45 -16.88
CA MET A 43 -2.33 13.10 -16.03
C MET A 43 -1.01 12.34 -16.04
N ASP A 44 0.09 13.08 -15.93
CA ASP A 44 1.42 12.48 -15.71
C ASP A 44 1.52 12.05 -14.21
N ALA A 45 1.95 10.81 -13.98
CA ALA A 45 2.18 10.32 -12.61
C ALA A 45 3.21 11.17 -11.82
N ARG A 46 4.04 11.96 -12.53
CA ARG A 46 4.98 12.91 -11.90
C ARG A 46 4.27 14.07 -11.20
N SER A 47 3.05 14.42 -11.63
CA SER A 47 2.25 15.49 -11.02
C SER A 47 1.63 15.11 -9.67
N LEU A 48 1.61 13.81 -9.33
CA LEU A 48 1.14 13.35 -8.03
C LEU A 48 2.07 13.83 -6.91
N SER A 49 1.48 14.17 -5.76
CA SER A 49 2.21 14.42 -4.51
C SER A 49 2.99 13.18 -4.04
N GLY A 50 3.89 13.36 -3.08
CA GLY A 50 4.62 12.25 -2.46
C GLY A 50 3.69 11.20 -1.87
N GLY A 51 2.68 11.64 -1.12
CA GLY A 51 1.68 10.78 -0.50
C GLY A 51 0.82 10.03 -1.50
N GLU A 52 0.41 10.69 -2.57
CA GLU A 52 -0.36 10.04 -3.64
C GLU A 52 0.45 8.96 -4.36
N LYS A 53 1.72 9.23 -4.69
CA LYS A 53 2.64 8.23 -5.25
C LYS A 53 2.80 7.01 -4.35
N THR A 54 2.94 7.23 -3.05
CA THR A 54 3.07 6.15 -2.07
C THR A 54 1.77 5.35 -1.97
N SER A 55 0.61 6.00 -1.94
CA SER A 55 -0.69 5.31 -1.95
C SER A 55 -0.89 4.46 -3.20
N VAL A 56 -0.53 4.98 -4.38
CA VAL A 56 -0.54 4.23 -5.65
C VAL A 56 0.35 3.00 -5.57
N ALA A 57 1.59 3.15 -5.08
CA ALA A 57 2.54 2.06 -4.97
C ALA A 57 2.06 0.96 -4.01
N ILE A 58 1.48 1.35 -2.87
CA ILE A 58 0.93 0.42 -1.89
C ILE A 58 -0.30 -0.30 -2.44
N ALA A 59 -1.25 0.44 -3.04
CA ALA A 59 -2.43 -0.14 -3.68
C ALA A 59 -2.04 -1.17 -4.75
N TYR A 60 -1.05 -0.84 -5.57
CA TYR A 60 -0.54 -1.74 -6.60
C TYR A 60 0.03 -3.04 -6.02
N ARG A 61 0.85 -2.93 -4.97
CA ARG A 61 1.43 -4.09 -4.27
C ARG A 61 0.36 -4.96 -3.62
N LEU A 62 -0.61 -4.36 -2.94
CA LEU A 62 -1.72 -5.07 -2.32
C LEU A 62 -2.57 -5.80 -3.37
N ALA A 63 -2.89 -5.14 -4.47
CA ALA A 63 -3.66 -5.75 -5.56
C ALA A 63 -2.90 -6.92 -6.21
N LEU A 64 -1.59 -6.76 -6.42
CA LEU A 64 -0.76 -7.83 -6.99
C LEU A 64 -0.68 -9.04 -6.07
N SER A 65 -0.55 -8.80 -4.76
CA SER A 65 -0.55 -9.84 -3.74
C SER A 65 -1.90 -10.58 -3.72
N SER A 66 -3.02 -9.86 -3.69
CA SER A 66 -4.36 -10.47 -3.74
C SER A 66 -4.59 -11.28 -5.02
N LEU A 67 -4.13 -10.78 -6.17
CA LEU A 67 -4.22 -11.51 -7.44
C LEU A 67 -3.40 -12.80 -7.39
N ALA A 68 -2.17 -12.76 -6.86
CA ALA A 68 -1.31 -13.93 -6.72
C ALA A 68 -1.96 -15.01 -5.86
N SER A 69 -2.63 -14.63 -4.77
CA SER A 69 -3.39 -15.55 -3.91
C SER A 69 -4.54 -16.21 -4.65
N ILE A 70 -5.31 -15.44 -5.39
CA ILE A 70 -6.43 -15.95 -6.21
C ILE A 70 -5.93 -16.98 -7.24
N LEU A 71 -4.80 -16.68 -7.90
CA LEU A 71 -4.23 -17.54 -8.94
C LEU A 71 -3.54 -18.78 -8.39
N GLY A 72 -2.88 -18.64 -7.24
CA GLY A 72 -2.14 -19.74 -6.62
C GLY A 72 -3.02 -20.80 -5.97
N GLY A 73 -4.33 -20.54 -5.80
CA GLY A 73 -5.24 -21.46 -5.12
C GLY A 73 -4.86 -21.71 -3.65
N VAL A 74 -3.87 -20.99 -3.17
CA VAL A 74 -3.39 -21.04 -1.79
C VAL A 74 -4.24 -20.03 -1.03
N GLY A 75 -5.07 -20.47 -0.11
CA GLY A 75 -5.88 -19.57 0.72
C GLY A 75 -5.01 -18.52 1.43
N LYS A 76 -5.62 -17.51 1.99
CA LYS A 76 -5.10 -16.33 2.71
C LYS A 76 -3.75 -16.54 3.44
N ASN A 77 -2.66 -16.77 2.73
CA ASN A 77 -1.33 -17.02 3.30
C ASN A 77 -0.34 -15.90 2.97
N GLU A 78 -0.86 -14.71 2.69
CA GLU A 78 -0.03 -13.62 2.23
C GLU A 78 0.59 -12.86 3.39
N ILE A 79 1.89 -12.72 3.30
CA ILE A 79 2.67 -11.85 4.15
C ILE A 79 3.12 -10.67 3.30
N ILE A 80 2.84 -9.46 3.76
CA ILE A 80 3.38 -8.24 3.16
C ILE A 80 4.42 -7.66 4.10
N ILE A 81 5.56 -7.29 3.54
CA ILE A 81 6.63 -6.59 4.25
C ILE A 81 6.77 -5.20 3.64
N MET A 82 6.64 -4.19 4.47
CA MET A 82 6.82 -2.78 4.10
C MET A 82 7.96 -2.19 4.91
N ASP A 83 8.93 -1.60 4.20
CA ASP A 83 10.06 -0.91 4.80
C ASP A 83 9.88 0.60 4.64
N GLU A 84 9.78 1.31 5.76
CA GLU A 84 9.54 2.75 5.86
C GLU A 84 8.42 3.26 4.92
N PRO A 85 7.20 2.68 4.97
CA PRO A 85 6.11 3.04 4.05
C PRO A 85 5.63 4.49 4.22
N THR A 86 5.99 5.15 5.31
CA THR A 86 5.66 6.53 5.65
C THR A 86 6.71 7.54 5.18
N SER A 87 7.82 7.08 4.61
CA SER A 87 8.90 7.96 4.17
C SER A 87 8.42 8.96 3.11
N GLY A 88 8.64 10.25 3.39
CA GLY A 88 8.23 11.33 2.50
C GLY A 88 6.74 11.67 2.53
N LEU A 89 5.98 11.11 3.47
CA LEU A 89 4.58 11.46 3.71
C LEU A 89 4.47 12.60 4.73
N ASP A 90 3.45 13.43 4.57
CA ASP A 90 3.03 14.36 5.63
C ASP A 90 2.19 13.64 6.71
N LYS A 91 1.84 14.35 7.77
CA LYS A 91 1.07 13.78 8.89
C LYS A 91 -0.30 13.28 8.50
N GLU A 92 -0.96 13.95 7.56
CA GLU A 92 -2.29 13.59 7.09
C GLU A 92 -2.22 12.30 6.26
N ASP A 93 -1.26 12.21 5.36
CA ASP A 93 -0.98 11.01 4.57
C ASP A 93 -0.57 9.81 5.46
N ILE A 94 0.25 10.03 6.51
CA ILE A 94 0.60 8.98 7.48
C ILE A 94 -0.64 8.45 8.20
N ASN A 95 -1.54 9.34 8.64
CA ASN A 95 -2.78 8.93 9.29
C ASN A 95 -3.71 8.18 8.33
N ALA A 96 -3.83 8.63 7.09
CA ALA A 96 -4.62 7.95 6.07
C ALA A 96 -4.08 6.54 5.79
N LEU A 97 -2.77 6.41 5.62
CA LEU A 97 -2.09 5.12 5.43
C LEU A 97 -2.28 4.20 6.63
N THR A 98 -2.11 4.72 7.86
CA THR A 98 -2.30 3.97 9.10
C THR A 98 -3.73 3.42 9.18
N ASN A 99 -4.73 4.26 8.93
CA ASN A 99 -6.14 3.85 8.91
C ASN A 99 -6.46 2.83 7.81
N ALA A 100 -5.84 2.96 6.65
CA ALA A 100 -6.03 2.03 5.56
C ALA A 100 -5.45 0.64 5.87
N ILE A 101 -4.27 0.59 6.48
CA ILE A 101 -3.64 -0.67 6.89
C ILE A 101 -4.53 -1.43 7.89
N THR A 102 -5.18 -0.75 8.84
CA THR A 102 -6.09 -1.40 9.79
C THR A 102 -7.34 -2.02 9.15
N LYS A 103 -7.72 -1.56 7.96
CA LYS A 103 -8.87 -2.10 7.22
C LYS A 103 -8.53 -3.32 6.37
N ILE A 104 -7.25 -3.64 6.20
CA ILE A 104 -6.82 -4.79 5.42
C ILE A 104 -7.01 -6.06 6.28
N THR A 105 -8.05 -6.82 5.97
CA THR A 105 -8.41 -8.04 6.73
C THR A 105 -8.18 -9.33 5.95
N ASP A 106 -7.79 -9.26 4.72
CA ASP A 106 -7.60 -10.39 3.81
C ASP A 106 -6.14 -10.89 3.76
N LEU A 107 -5.23 -10.19 4.42
CA LEU A 107 -3.85 -10.64 4.62
C LEU A 107 -3.70 -11.40 5.94
N ARG A 108 -2.84 -12.40 5.94
CA ARG A 108 -2.51 -13.15 7.16
C ARG A 108 -1.57 -12.38 8.08
N GLN A 109 -0.62 -11.66 7.52
CA GLN A 109 0.37 -10.91 8.28
C GLN A 109 0.87 -9.70 7.50
N ILE A 110 1.01 -8.58 8.20
CA ILE A 110 1.67 -7.38 7.70
C ILE A 110 2.87 -7.11 8.61
N ILE A 111 4.05 -7.00 8.04
CA ILE A 111 5.28 -6.64 8.73
C ILE A 111 5.68 -5.25 8.27
N ILE A 112 5.80 -4.32 9.20
CA ILE A 112 6.18 -2.93 8.91
C ILE A 112 7.46 -2.60 9.66
N VAL A 113 8.47 -2.16 8.93
CA VAL A 113 9.67 -1.55 9.51
C VAL A 113 9.47 -0.05 9.47
N THR A 114 9.47 0.61 10.61
CA THR A 114 9.22 2.05 10.69
C THR A 114 9.73 2.67 11.99
N HIS A 115 9.98 3.96 11.95
CA HIS A 115 10.25 4.77 13.13
C HIS A 115 9.00 5.57 13.58
N GLU A 116 7.89 5.51 12.84
CA GLU A 116 6.66 6.27 13.12
C GLU A 116 5.85 5.65 14.27
N ASP A 117 5.55 6.48 15.28
CA ASP A 117 4.78 6.01 16.44
C ASP A 117 3.33 5.67 16.11
N ASN A 118 2.72 6.35 15.13
CA ASN A 118 1.35 6.04 14.69
C ASN A 118 1.23 4.60 14.19
N MET A 119 2.24 4.10 13.46
CA MET A 119 2.28 2.71 12.99
C MET A 119 2.44 1.72 14.15
N LYS A 120 3.17 2.09 15.19
CA LYS A 120 3.33 1.24 16.40
C LYS A 120 2.02 1.08 17.16
N ASN A 121 1.17 2.11 17.15
CA ASN A 121 -0.09 2.10 17.90
C ASN A 121 -1.16 1.16 17.30
N ILE A 122 -1.04 0.80 16.03
CA ILE A 122 -1.97 -0.11 15.35
C ILE A 122 -1.45 -1.55 15.26
N ALA A 123 -0.23 -1.79 15.67
CA ALA A 123 0.40 -3.11 15.58
C ALA A 123 -0.05 -4.02 16.73
N ASP A 124 -0.39 -5.27 16.43
CA ASP A 124 -0.65 -6.30 17.43
C ASP A 124 0.60 -6.65 18.24
N ASN A 125 1.78 -6.58 17.58
CA ASN A 125 3.07 -6.87 18.19
C ASN A 125 4.11 -5.86 17.71
N VAL A 126 4.94 -5.38 18.62
CA VAL A 126 6.02 -4.43 18.32
C VAL A 126 7.36 -5.05 18.74
N ILE A 127 8.28 -5.15 17.79
CA ILE A 127 9.67 -5.55 18.02
C ILE A 127 10.53 -4.30 17.96
N LYS A 128 11.19 -3.96 19.08
CA LYS A 128 12.11 -2.80 19.12
C LYS A 128 13.51 -3.26 18.84
N LEU A 129 14.17 -2.60 17.88
CA LEU A 129 15.57 -2.81 17.55
C LEU A 129 16.37 -1.62 18.04
N LYS A 130 17.47 -1.87 18.76
CA LYS A 130 18.43 -0.86 19.19
C LYS A 130 19.81 -1.25 18.70
N LYS A 131 20.53 -0.30 18.14
CA LYS A 131 21.93 -0.47 17.75
C LYS A 131 22.81 0.27 18.74
N GLU A 132 23.68 -0.42 19.45
CA GLU A 132 24.70 0.15 20.33
C GLU A 132 26.06 -0.33 19.87
N SER A 133 26.98 0.61 19.62
CA SER A 133 28.39 0.31 19.29
C SER A 133 28.56 -0.79 18.23
N SER A 134 27.82 -0.72 17.11
CA SER A 134 27.82 -1.70 16.01
C SER A 134 27.14 -3.06 16.30
N ILE A 135 26.53 -3.22 17.46
CA ILE A 135 25.76 -4.42 17.82
C ILE A 135 24.27 -4.05 17.80
N SER A 136 23.44 -4.85 17.12
CA SER A 136 21.98 -4.70 17.16
C SER A 136 21.39 -5.67 18.17
N SER A 137 20.47 -5.18 18.99
CA SER A 137 19.74 -5.97 19.98
C SER A 137 18.23 -5.80 19.79
N VAL A 138 17.48 -6.85 20.16
CA VAL A 138 16.02 -6.90 20.12
C VAL A 138 15.50 -6.72 21.55
N TYR A 139 14.45 -5.91 21.70
CA TYR A 139 13.76 -5.68 22.98
C TYR A 139 12.27 -5.97 22.85
#